data_7822d7fa6453cb65a99ef1fbda58e94b
#
_entry.id   7822d7fa6453cb65a99ef1fbda58e94b
#
_cell.length_a   1.000
_cell.length_b   1.000
_cell.length_c   1.000
_cell.angle_alpha   90.00
_cell.angle_beta   90.00
_cell.angle_gamma   90.00
#
_symmetry.space_group_name_H-M   'P 1'
#
loop_
_entity.id
_entity.type
_entity.pdbx_description
1 polymer ?
#
loop_
_entity_poly.entity_id
_entity_poly.type
_entity_poly.pdbx_seq_one_letter_code
_entity_poly.pdbx_strand_id
1 'polypeptide(L)'
;DMIEYWSPSMQDRPMAMGGMRARYENRDGNAIVASAERVRSETDQPQGKKLMIVLSDGAPSAANYRGEPAESHTRKCVKNIESKGWDVIQVGFAGSRKYSMEKMFSNWIYVDDTDKIGDKVSKIIRKVIKI
;
A
#
# COMPACT_ATOMS: atom_id res chain seq x y z
N ASP A 1 7.08 10.52 -8.84
CA ASP A 1 7.17 9.48 -9.89
C ASP A 1 6.83 8.13 -9.30
N MET A 2 5.96 7.38 -9.97
CA MET A 2 5.69 5.98 -9.65
C MET A 2 6.66 5.11 -10.46
N ILE A 3 7.36 4.18 -9.78
CA ILE A 3 8.25 3.24 -10.44
C ILE A 3 7.59 1.88 -10.39
N GLU A 4 7.41 1.28 -11.54
CA GLU A 4 6.88 -0.06 -11.68
C GLU A 4 8.02 -1.06 -11.78
N TYR A 5 8.11 -1.97 -10.82
CA TYR A 5 9.13 -3.02 -10.79
C TYR A 5 8.64 -4.34 -11.38
N TRP A 6 7.33 -4.55 -11.38
CA TRP A 6 6.69 -5.69 -11.99
C TRP A 6 5.24 -5.40 -12.37
N SER A 7 4.82 -5.92 -13.51
CA SER A 7 3.43 -5.95 -13.96
C SER A 7 3.19 -7.20 -14.80
N PRO A 8 1.94 -7.58 -15.12
CA PRO A 8 1.64 -8.68 -16.03
C PRO A 8 2.34 -8.57 -17.37
N SER A 9 2.53 -7.36 -17.88
CA SER A 9 3.27 -7.08 -19.12
C SER A 9 4.78 -7.25 -19.00
N MET A 10 5.31 -7.39 -17.77
CA MET A 10 6.74 -7.51 -17.47
C MET A 10 7.13 -8.88 -16.94
N GLN A 11 6.34 -9.92 -17.17
CA GLN A 11 6.55 -11.27 -16.62
C GLN A 11 7.95 -11.83 -16.90
N ASP A 12 8.53 -11.47 -18.02
CA ASP A 12 9.86 -11.93 -18.42
C ASP A 12 11.02 -11.05 -17.91
N ARG A 13 10.73 -10.09 -17.02
CA ARG A 13 11.72 -9.13 -16.51
C ARG A 13 11.84 -9.09 -14.99
N PRO A 14 12.07 -10.23 -14.30
CA PRO A 14 12.14 -10.25 -12.83
C PRO A 14 13.32 -9.44 -12.27
N MET A 15 14.33 -9.16 -13.09
CA MET A 15 15.51 -8.37 -12.70
C MET A 15 15.22 -6.91 -12.35
N ALA A 16 14.06 -6.37 -12.77
CA ALA A 16 13.65 -5.00 -12.43
C ALA A 16 13.53 -4.79 -10.92
N MET A 17 13.16 -5.81 -10.16
CA MET A 17 13.07 -5.73 -8.70
C MET A 17 14.40 -5.51 -8.00
N GLY A 18 15.53 -5.95 -8.59
CA GLY A 18 16.86 -5.71 -8.06
C GLY A 18 17.31 -4.24 -8.11
N GLY A 19 16.60 -3.40 -8.83
CA GLY A 19 16.85 -1.95 -8.94
C GLY A 19 16.17 -1.07 -7.88
N MET A 20 15.48 -1.67 -6.92
CA MET A 20 14.78 -0.93 -5.87
C MET A 20 15.75 -0.12 -5.00
N ARG A 21 15.46 1.16 -4.80
CA ARG A 21 16.26 2.08 -3.98
C ARG A 21 15.38 3.02 -3.19
N ALA A 22 15.81 3.39 -1.98
CA ALA A 22 15.16 4.42 -1.19
C ALA A 22 15.23 5.78 -1.90
N ARG A 23 14.14 6.55 -1.88
CA ARG A 23 14.04 7.86 -2.54
C ARG A 23 13.69 9.01 -1.61
N TYR A 24 13.75 8.79 -0.31
CA TYR A 24 13.62 9.79 0.76
C TYR A 24 12.29 10.57 0.83
N GLU A 25 11.37 10.40 -0.12
CA GLU A 25 10.07 11.05 -0.11
C GLU A 25 8.95 10.08 -0.43
N ASN A 26 7.87 10.12 0.36
CA ASN A 26 6.69 9.31 0.12
C ASN A 26 5.41 10.15 0.20
N ARG A 27 4.64 10.11 -0.87
CA ARG A 27 3.30 10.69 -1.00
C ARG A 27 2.29 9.55 -1.07
N ASP A 28 2.06 8.91 0.06
CA ASP A 28 1.32 7.65 0.15
C ASP A 28 -0.06 7.72 -0.50
N GLY A 29 -0.83 8.78 -0.23
CA GLY A 29 -2.15 8.93 -0.82
C GLY A 29 -2.14 8.97 -2.34
N ASN A 30 -1.21 9.72 -2.93
CA ASN A 30 -1.07 9.81 -4.38
C ASN A 30 -0.63 8.48 -5.00
N ALA A 31 0.30 7.79 -4.34
CA ALA A 31 0.79 6.48 -4.80
C ALA A 31 -0.30 5.41 -4.76
N ILE A 32 -1.13 5.41 -3.71
CA ILE A 32 -2.26 4.50 -3.56
C ILE A 32 -3.26 4.67 -4.70
N VAL A 33 -3.68 5.90 -4.99
CA VAL A 33 -4.62 6.19 -6.08
C VAL A 33 -4.03 5.86 -7.44
N ALA A 34 -2.80 6.28 -7.71
CA ALA A 34 -2.11 5.99 -8.97
C ALA A 34 -1.95 4.48 -9.21
N SER A 35 -1.62 3.71 -8.18
CA SER A 35 -1.50 2.25 -8.26
C SER A 35 -2.85 1.58 -8.56
N ALA A 36 -3.93 2.03 -7.92
CA ALA A 36 -5.26 1.51 -8.17
C ALA A 36 -5.74 1.80 -9.60
N GLU A 37 -5.48 3.00 -10.12
CA GLU A 37 -5.80 3.37 -11.49
C GLU A 37 -5.00 2.57 -12.51
N ARG A 38 -3.72 2.34 -12.23
CA ARG A 38 -2.84 1.54 -13.09
C ARG A 38 -3.35 0.11 -13.21
N VAL A 39 -3.64 -0.55 -12.10
CA VAL A 39 -4.19 -1.91 -12.10
C VAL A 39 -5.51 -1.97 -12.84
N ARG A 40 -6.40 -0.99 -12.64
CA ARG A 40 -7.68 -0.93 -13.34
C ARG A 40 -7.50 -0.86 -14.87
N SER A 41 -6.50 -0.14 -15.35
CA SER A 41 -6.23 -0.02 -16.79
C SER A 41 -5.61 -1.27 -17.40
N GLU A 42 -4.97 -2.12 -16.59
CA GLU A 42 -4.22 -3.30 -17.05
C GLU A 42 -4.90 -4.64 -16.76
N THR A 43 -6.04 -4.64 -16.03
CA THR A 43 -6.72 -5.90 -15.68
C THR A 43 -7.79 -6.28 -16.67
N ASP A 44 -7.81 -7.54 -17.07
CA ASP A 44 -8.87 -8.15 -17.86
C ASP A 44 -10.10 -8.55 -17.02
N GLN A 45 -10.00 -8.41 -15.70
CA GLN A 45 -11.06 -8.77 -14.74
C GLN A 45 -11.47 -7.57 -13.88
N PRO A 46 -12.16 -6.58 -14.45
CA PRO A 46 -12.52 -5.36 -13.72
C PRO A 46 -13.47 -5.61 -12.54
N GLN A 47 -14.20 -6.71 -12.53
CA GLN A 47 -15.12 -7.13 -11.45
C GLN A 47 -14.47 -8.05 -10.42
N GLY A 48 -13.22 -8.43 -10.61
CA GLY A 48 -12.48 -9.26 -9.66
C GLY A 48 -12.25 -8.55 -8.32
N LYS A 49 -12.09 -9.32 -7.25
CA LYS A 49 -11.63 -8.79 -5.95
C LYS A 49 -10.25 -8.17 -6.10
N LYS A 50 -10.09 -6.98 -5.56
CA LYS A 50 -8.85 -6.20 -5.62
C LYS A 50 -8.30 -6.02 -4.22
N LEU A 51 -7.06 -6.41 -4.04
CA LEU A 51 -6.33 -6.25 -2.78
C LEU A 51 -5.10 -5.38 -3.02
N MET A 52 -4.93 -4.36 -2.19
CA MET A 52 -3.72 -3.54 -2.15
C MET A 52 -3.03 -3.72 -0.80
N ILE A 53 -1.77 -4.09 -0.83
CA ILE A 53 -0.92 -4.17 0.36
C ILE A 53 0.09 -3.02 0.28
N VAL A 54 0.03 -2.12 1.25
CA VAL A 54 0.92 -0.97 1.37
C VAL A 54 1.98 -1.28 2.42
N LEU A 55 3.22 -1.41 1.99
CA LEU A 55 4.37 -1.60 2.89
C LEU A 55 4.95 -0.22 3.20
N SER A 56 5.00 0.15 4.47
CA SER A 56 5.50 1.45 4.90
C SER A 56 6.26 1.35 6.22
N ASP A 57 7.37 2.04 6.31
CA ASP A 57 8.20 2.18 7.51
C ASP A 57 7.89 3.45 8.31
N GLY A 58 6.88 4.22 7.91
CA GLY A 58 6.54 5.46 8.59
C GLY A 58 5.30 6.16 8.08
N ALA A 59 5.15 7.41 8.53
CA ALA A 59 4.11 8.31 8.07
C ALA A 59 4.49 8.95 6.72
N PRO A 60 3.49 9.44 5.94
CA PRO A 60 3.76 10.18 4.72
C PRO A 60 4.72 11.35 4.97
N SER A 61 5.77 11.45 4.17
CA SER A 61 6.79 12.48 4.34
C SER A 61 7.40 12.89 3.01
N ALA A 62 6.98 14.03 2.50
CA ALA A 62 7.54 14.66 1.32
C ALA A 62 7.54 16.18 1.47
N ALA A 63 8.16 16.90 0.56
CA ALA A 63 8.09 18.36 0.54
C ALA A 63 6.62 18.83 0.50
N ASN A 64 6.23 19.66 1.46
CA ASN A 64 4.85 20.14 1.63
C ASN A 64 3.77 19.04 1.80
N TYR A 65 4.18 17.83 2.21
CA TYR A 65 3.29 16.69 2.39
C TYR A 65 3.74 15.88 3.60
N ARG A 66 3.37 16.32 4.81
CA ARG A 66 3.72 15.64 6.07
C ARG A 66 2.72 15.95 7.16
N GLY A 67 2.80 15.20 8.27
CA GLY A 67 1.96 15.39 9.43
C GLY A 67 0.47 15.15 9.16
N GLU A 68 -0.37 15.79 9.95
CA GLU A 68 -1.81 15.58 9.90
C GLU A 68 -2.47 15.88 8.54
N PRO A 69 -2.09 16.92 7.80
CA PRO A 69 -2.62 17.14 6.44
C PRO A 69 -2.33 15.97 5.49
N ALA A 70 -1.12 15.41 5.53
CA ALA A 70 -0.73 14.27 4.71
C ALA A 70 -1.45 12.99 5.14
N GLU A 71 -1.59 12.74 6.43
CA GLU A 71 -2.36 11.61 6.97
C GLU A 71 -3.83 11.71 6.59
N SER A 72 -4.44 12.89 6.71
CA SER A 72 -5.83 13.13 6.31
C SER A 72 -6.05 12.92 4.81
N HIS A 73 -5.12 13.40 3.99
CA HIS A 73 -5.16 13.17 2.54
C HIS A 73 -5.04 11.68 2.21
N THR A 74 -4.08 10.99 2.82
CA THR A 74 -3.90 9.53 2.63
C THR A 74 -5.17 8.77 3.02
N ARG A 75 -5.79 9.10 4.15
CA ARG A 75 -7.05 8.49 4.56
C ARG A 75 -8.17 8.69 3.55
N LYS A 76 -8.31 9.90 3.00
CA LYS A 76 -9.31 10.18 1.95
C LYS A 76 -9.04 9.34 0.70
N CYS A 77 -7.80 9.21 0.29
CA CYS A 77 -7.41 8.37 -0.84
C CYS A 77 -7.73 6.89 -0.59
N VAL A 78 -7.39 6.36 0.59
CA VAL A 78 -7.72 4.99 0.99
C VAL A 78 -9.22 4.75 0.94
N LYS A 79 -10.01 5.61 1.58
CA LYS A 79 -11.48 5.50 1.55
C LYS A 79 -12.06 5.57 0.15
N ASN A 80 -11.49 6.41 -0.71
CA ASN A 80 -11.92 6.52 -2.10
C ASN A 80 -11.76 5.19 -2.85
N ILE A 81 -10.60 4.54 -2.74
CA ILE A 81 -10.39 3.26 -3.43
C ILE A 81 -11.16 2.12 -2.76
N GLU A 82 -11.31 2.13 -1.43
CA GLU A 82 -12.18 1.17 -0.73
C GLU A 82 -13.63 1.25 -1.22
N SER A 83 -14.15 2.47 -1.44
CA SER A 83 -15.49 2.68 -2.00
C SER A 83 -15.65 2.14 -3.43
N LYS A 84 -14.55 1.93 -4.14
CA LYS A 84 -14.50 1.33 -5.48
C LYS A 84 -14.28 -0.20 -5.45
N GLY A 85 -14.42 -0.83 -4.29
CA GLY A 85 -14.34 -2.28 -4.12
C GLY A 85 -12.93 -2.82 -3.87
N TRP A 86 -11.97 -1.98 -3.50
CA TRP A 86 -10.65 -2.42 -3.08
C TRP A 86 -10.62 -2.77 -1.60
N ASP A 87 -9.93 -3.84 -1.26
CA ASP A 87 -9.45 -4.09 0.10
C ASP A 87 -8.03 -3.52 0.23
N VAL A 88 -7.81 -2.63 1.20
CA VAL A 88 -6.52 -1.97 1.42
C VAL A 88 -5.98 -2.33 2.79
N ILE A 89 -4.75 -2.83 2.83
CA ILE A 89 -4.08 -3.24 4.06
C ILE A 89 -2.74 -2.53 4.15
N GLN A 90 -2.48 -1.84 5.25
CA GLN A 90 -1.15 -1.33 5.56
C GLN A 90 -0.37 -2.33 6.41
N VAL A 91 0.87 -2.57 6.04
CA VAL A 91 1.86 -3.31 6.83
C VAL A 91 2.94 -2.32 7.27
N GLY A 92 2.98 -2.01 8.55
CA GLY A 92 3.98 -1.13 9.15
C GLY A 92 5.09 -1.93 9.86
N PHE A 93 6.31 -1.46 9.72
CA PHE A 93 7.50 -2.06 10.32
C PHE A 93 7.99 -1.26 11.53
N ALA A 94 9.07 -1.73 12.15
CA ALA A 94 9.76 -1.02 13.22
C ALA A 94 10.04 0.44 12.84
N GLY A 95 9.60 1.38 13.68
CA GLY A 95 9.61 2.81 13.38
C GLY A 95 8.28 3.39 12.92
N SER A 96 7.37 2.57 12.40
CA SER A 96 6.00 3.00 12.09
C SER A 96 5.24 3.39 13.36
N ARG A 97 4.48 4.49 13.27
CA ARG A 97 3.62 4.92 14.37
C ARG A 97 2.24 4.27 14.21
N LYS A 98 1.89 3.36 15.10
CA LYS A 98 0.56 2.70 15.11
C LYS A 98 -0.59 3.70 15.06
N TYR A 99 -0.48 4.81 15.77
CA TYR A 99 -1.48 5.88 15.75
C TYR A 99 -1.68 6.50 14.36
N SER A 100 -0.61 6.73 13.61
CA SER A 100 -0.71 7.23 12.23
C SER A 100 -1.32 6.18 11.30
N MET A 101 -0.96 4.91 11.48
CA MET A 101 -1.53 3.81 10.70
C MET A 101 -3.04 3.71 10.89
N GLU A 102 -3.50 3.75 12.14
CA GLU A 102 -4.91 3.70 12.50
C GLU A 102 -5.71 4.88 11.92
N LYS A 103 -5.11 6.06 11.85
CA LYS A 103 -5.73 7.24 11.23
C LYS A 103 -5.92 7.09 9.73
N MET A 104 -4.96 6.48 9.03
CA MET A 104 -4.94 6.44 7.57
C MET A 104 -5.65 5.23 6.99
N PHE A 105 -5.58 4.08 7.64
CA PHE A 105 -6.04 2.80 7.10
C PHE A 105 -7.08 2.13 7.99
N SER A 106 -8.10 1.57 7.37
CA SER A 106 -9.11 0.78 8.08
C SER A 106 -8.57 -0.60 8.50
N ASN A 107 -7.67 -1.15 7.70
CA ASN A 107 -6.99 -2.42 7.98
C ASN A 107 -5.48 -2.19 7.99
N TRP A 108 -4.86 -2.52 9.10
CA TRP A 108 -3.42 -2.39 9.25
C TRP A 108 -2.86 -3.44 10.20
N ILE A 109 -1.60 -3.77 10.02
CA ILE A 109 -0.83 -4.62 10.92
C ILE A 109 0.52 -3.98 11.20
N TYR A 110 0.99 -4.13 12.43
CA TYR A 110 2.33 -3.77 12.83
C TYR A 110 3.19 -5.03 12.94
N VAL A 111 4.36 -5.00 12.31
CA VAL A 111 5.33 -6.09 12.32
C VAL A 111 6.58 -5.62 13.05
N ASP A 112 6.78 -6.13 14.24
CA ASP A 112 7.95 -5.89 15.08
C ASP A 112 9.11 -6.84 14.75
N ASP A 113 8.80 -7.99 14.21
CA ASP A 113 9.74 -9.05 13.83
C ASP A 113 9.49 -9.44 12.37
N THR A 114 10.46 -9.14 11.52
CA THR A 114 10.36 -9.40 10.07
C THR A 114 10.19 -10.88 9.71
N ASP A 115 10.67 -11.80 10.57
CA ASP A 115 10.51 -13.23 10.36
C ASP A 115 9.03 -13.68 10.46
N LYS A 116 8.20 -12.88 11.13
CA LYS A 116 6.77 -13.14 11.32
C LYS A 116 5.86 -12.41 10.30
N ILE A 117 6.44 -11.70 9.35
CA ILE A 117 5.66 -10.90 8.39
C ILE A 117 4.70 -11.77 7.59
N GLY A 118 5.14 -12.91 7.08
CA GLY A 118 4.35 -13.82 6.27
C GLY A 118 3.09 -14.30 7.01
N ASP A 119 3.25 -14.73 8.25
CA ASP A 119 2.14 -15.20 9.08
C ASP A 119 1.14 -14.09 9.40
N LYS A 120 1.63 -12.91 9.79
CA LYS A 120 0.78 -11.76 10.11
C LYS A 120 0.01 -11.27 8.88
N VAL A 121 0.68 -11.15 7.74
CA VAL A 121 0.06 -10.75 6.48
C VAL A 121 -0.97 -11.77 6.03
N SER A 122 -0.66 -13.05 6.06
CA SER A 122 -1.61 -14.11 5.69
C SER A 122 -2.88 -14.09 6.54
N LYS A 123 -2.75 -13.86 7.85
CA LYS A 123 -3.91 -13.78 8.75
C LYS A 123 -4.82 -12.60 8.41
N ILE A 124 -4.25 -11.41 8.16
CA ILE A 124 -5.07 -10.24 7.85
C ILE A 124 -5.70 -10.36 6.45
N ILE A 125 -5.00 -10.89 5.48
CA ILE A 125 -5.54 -11.15 4.15
C ILE A 125 -6.78 -12.04 4.26
N ARG A 126 -6.69 -13.18 4.97
CA ARG A 126 -7.83 -14.09 5.17
C ARG A 126 -9.00 -13.39 5.85
N LYS A 127 -8.74 -12.54 6.84
CA LYS A 127 -9.79 -11.77 7.52
C LYS A 127 -10.49 -10.78 6.60
N VAL A 128 -9.72 -10.05 5.78
CA VAL A 128 -10.24 -8.97 4.93
C VAL A 128 -10.98 -9.53 3.72
N ILE A 129 -10.41 -10.50 3.03
CA ILE A 129 -11.04 -11.09 1.84
C ILE A 129 -12.01 -12.23 2.14
N LYS A 130 -12.21 -12.54 3.43
CA LYS A 130 -13.17 -13.58 3.90
C LYS A 130 -13.01 -14.92 3.20
N ILE A 131 -11.76 -15.36 3.11
CA ILE A 131 -11.48 -16.72 2.67
C ILE A 131 -11.71 -17.70 3.82
#